data_2a7bb64eefc22f439c08b7234e5dcc9e
#
_entry.id   2a7bb64eefc22f439c08b7234e5dcc9e
#
_cell.length_a   1.000
_cell.length_b   1.000
_cell.length_c   1.000
_cell.angle_alpha   90.00
_cell.angle_beta   90.00
_cell.angle_gamma   90.00
#
_symmetry.space_group_name_H-M   'P 1'
#
loop_
_entity.id
_entity.type
_entity.pdbx_description
1 polymer ?
#
loop_
_entity_poly.entity_id
_entity_poly.type
_entity_poly.pdbx_seq_one_letter_code
_entity_poly.pdbx_strand_id
1 'polypeptide(L)'
;MGGGEMVGTVTFAETTYAPLPMKFEAGTQNFASTATLKPAIEFINLLNDNELIEYNDKIRDYLLDYFQKDERIRLFGVPRGTYEEKIPLFSFVVNGVHHEDLALILDKMGIAVRSGQMCAEPVMDRFGVTGMLRVSVAPYNTMEEAEYFVKCLNKAINMLM
;
A
#
# COMPACT_ATOMS: atom_id res chain seq x y z
N MET A 1 22.53 -9.99 -15.62
CA MET A 1 23.15 -8.70 -15.99
C MET A 1 24.51 -8.68 -15.32
N GLY A 2 25.58 -8.33 -16.03
CA GLY A 2 26.93 -8.28 -15.50
C GLY A 2 27.49 -6.86 -15.55
N GLY A 3 28.49 -6.54 -14.75
CA GLY A 3 29.13 -5.23 -14.71
C GLY A 3 30.41 -5.24 -13.89
N GLY A 4 31.11 -4.13 -13.84
CA GLY A 4 32.30 -3.95 -13.00
C GLY A 4 31.95 -4.22 -11.51
N GLU A 5 32.95 -4.36 -10.70
CA GLU A 5 32.92 -4.67 -9.25
C GLU A 5 32.38 -6.09 -8.92
N MET A 6 31.38 -6.61 -9.65
CA MET A 6 30.82 -7.93 -9.39
C MET A 6 31.65 -9.08 -10.02
N VAL A 7 32.54 -8.79 -10.94
CA VAL A 7 33.37 -9.79 -11.66
C VAL A 7 34.75 -9.90 -11.03
N GLY A 8 35.27 -11.13 -10.95
CA GLY A 8 36.67 -11.40 -10.61
C GLY A 8 37.54 -11.37 -11.85
N THR A 9 37.45 -12.40 -12.69
CA THR A 9 38.20 -12.54 -13.95
C THR A 9 37.23 -12.83 -15.07
N VAL A 10 37.45 -12.19 -16.21
CA VAL A 10 36.69 -12.42 -17.46
C VAL A 10 37.61 -12.89 -18.54
N THR A 11 37.36 -14.07 -19.08
CA THR A 11 38.07 -14.65 -20.24
C THR A 11 37.07 -15.05 -21.30
N PHE A 12 37.54 -15.46 -22.48
CA PHE A 12 36.66 -16.03 -23.51
C PHE A 12 36.05 -17.37 -23.11
N ALA A 13 36.64 -18.08 -22.19
CA ALA A 13 36.22 -19.43 -21.76
C ALA A 13 35.29 -19.37 -20.54
N GLU A 14 35.54 -18.46 -19.60
CA GLU A 14 34.79 -18.39 -18.35
C GLU A 14 34.79 -16.98 -17.72
N THR A 15 33.84 -16.78 -16.80
CA THR A 15 33.77 -15.59 -15.98
C THR A 15 33.68 -16.04 -14.51
N THR A 16 34.57 -15.51 -13.67
CA THR A 16 34.46 -15.67 -12.22
C THR A 16 33.84 -14.41 -11.59
N TYR A 17 33.26 -14.58 -10.41
CA TYR A 17 32.57 -13.49 -9.72
C TYR A 17 33.25 -13.17 -8.40
N ALA A 18 33.08 -11.92 -7.97
CA ALA A 18 33.53 -11.49 -6.64
C ALA A 18 32.80 -12.26 -5.52
N PRO A 19 33.35 -12.31 -4.30
CA PRO A 19 32.63 -12.82 -3.15
C PRO A 19 31.36 -12.04 -2.85
N LEU A 20 30.45 -12.63 -2.07
CA LEU A 20 29.30 -11.92 -1.53
C LEU A 20 29.75 -10.81 -0.58
N PRO A 21 29.10 -9.64 -0.55
CA PRO A 21 27.90 -9.26 -1.33
C PRO A 21 28.19 -8.74 -2.73
N MET A 22 29.44 -8.45 -3.08
CA MET A 22 29.84 -7.76 -4.33
C MET A 22 29.41 -8.53 -5.59
N LYS A 23 29.26 -9.86 -5.51
CA LYS A 23 28.73 -10.67 -6.60
C LYS A 23 27.40 -10.17 -7.16
N PHE A 24 26.59 -9.46 -6.37
CA PHE A 24 25.29 -8.95 -6.78
C PHE A 24 25.29 -7.44 -7.05
N GLU A 25 26.43 -6.79 -6.93
CA GLU A 25 26.60 -5.35 -7.11
C GLU A 25 27.27 -5.05 -8.46
N ALA A 26 26.47 -4.91 -9.52
CA ALA A 26 26.96 -4.70 -10.87
C ALA A 26 27.18 -3.22 -11.19
N GLY A 27 28.42 -2.81 -11.36
CA GLY A 27 28.80 -1.43 -11.70
C GLY A 27 28.87 -0.49 -10.48
N THR A 28 29.03 0.80 -10.76
CA THR A 28 29.10 1.83 -9.71
C THR A 28 27.80 1.88 -8.90
N GLN A 29 27.91 1.77 -7.60
CA GLN A 29 26.76 1.79 -6.69
C GLN A 29 26.05 3.15 -6.72
N ASN A 30 24.75 3.13 -6.44
CA ASN A 30 23.91 4.33 -6.42
C ASN A 30 24.11 5.12 -5.11
N PHE A 31 25.32 5.64 -4.90
CA PHE A 31 25.66 6.40 -3.70
C PHE A 31 24.89 7.71 -3.58
N ALA A 32 24.55 8.36 -4.69
CA ALA A 32 23.78 9.60 -4.69
C ALA A 32 22.40 9.43 -4.09
N SER A 33 21.61 8.44 -4.58
CA SER A 33 20.30 8.13 -4.01
C SER A 33 20.42 7.57 -2.58
N THR A 34 21.48 6.81 -2.27
CA THR A 34 21.69 6.30 -0.91
C THR A 34 21.89 7.44 0.09
N ALA A 35 22.60 8.50 -0.31
CA ALA A 35 22.78 9.69 0.54
C ALA A 35 21.45 10.39 0.88
N THR A 36 20.42 10.27 0.04
CA THR A 36 19.09 10.85 0.29
C THR A 36 18.25 10.06 1.31
N LEU A 37 18.68 8.88 1.72
CA LEU A 37 17.99 8.11 2.76
C LEU A 37 18.05 8.80 4.13
N LYS A 38 19.16 9.50 4.41
CA LYS A 38 19.32 10.21 5.70
C LYS A 38 18.18 11.22 5.93
N PRO A 39 17.96 12.23 5.06
CA PRO A 39 16.86 13.16 5.24
C PRO A 39 15.47 12.49 5.21
N ALA A 40 15.29 11.39 4.47
CA ALA A 40 14.04 10.64 4.49
C ALA A 40 13.78 9.99 5.85
N ILE A 41 14.81 9.41 6.48
CA ILE A 41 14.70 8.83 7.83
C ILE A 41 14.45 9.94 8.86
N GLU A 42 15.14 11.07 8.75
CA GLU A 42 14.92 12.22 9.64
C GLU A 42 13.47 12.72 9.52
N PHE A 43 12.92 12.80 8.31
CA PHE A 43 11.53 13.16 8.08
C PHE A 43 10.55 12.14 8.72
N ILE A 44 10.79 10.84 8.55
CA ILE A 44 9.97 9.81 9.19
C ILE A 44 10.01 9.93 10.71
N ASN A 45 11.18 10.24 11.30
CA ASN A 45 11.30 10.43 12.74
C ASN A 45 10.50 11.64 13.25
N LEU A 46 10.34 12.69 12.43
CA LEU A 46 9.47 13.82 12.77
C LEU A 46 7.99 13.43 12.75
N LEU A 47 7.61 12.45 11.91
CA LEU A 47 6.23 11.93 11.85
C LEU A 47 5.91 10.95 13.00
N ASN A 48 6.93 10.51 13.74
CA ASN A 48 6.75 9.61 14.89
C ASN A 48 6.45 10.40 16.18
N ASP A 49 5.57 11.38 16.06
CA ASP A 49 5.04 12.18 17.16
C ASP A 49 3.76 11.53 17.72
N ASN A 50 3.62 11.50 19.03
CA ASN A 50 2.47 10.86 19.69
C ASN A 50 1.14 11.52 19.29
N GLU A 51 1.08 12.83 19.13
CA GLU A 51 -0.13 13.54 18.72
C GLU A 51 -0.54 13.16 17.29
N LEU A 52 0.45 13.00 16.39
CA LEU A 52 0.21 12.58 15.02
C LEU A 52 -0.23 11.12 14.95
N ILE A 53 0.34 10.25 15.77
CA ILE A 53 -0.06 8.85 15.87
C ILE A 53 -1.51 8.75 16.35
N GLU A 54 -1.87 9.44 17.43
CA GLU A 54 -3.24 9.49 17.95
C GLU A 54 -4.23 10.04 16.93
N TYR A 55 -3.82 11.05 16.16
CA TYR A 55 -4.65 11.59 15.09
C TYR A 55 -4.90 10.59 13.97
N ASN A 56 -3.86 9.88 13.53
CA ASN A 56 -3.98 8.82 12.53
C ASN A 56 -4.84 7.65 13.04
N ASP A 57 -4.74 7.33 14.31
CA ASP A 57 -5.57 6.31 14.96
C ASP A 57 -7.05 6.70 14.92
N LYS A 58 -7.40 7.96 15.13
CA LYS A 58 -8.79 8.45 14.99
C LYS A 58 -9.33 8.27 13.58
N ILE A 59 -8.51 8.57 12.55
CA ILE A 59 -8.88 8.34 11.15
C ILE A 59 -9.05 6.84 10.87
N ARG A 60 -8.12 6.02 11.36
CA ARG A 60 -8.20 4.56 11.26
C ARG A 60 -9.50 4.03 11.83
N ASP A 61 -9.82 4.42 13.05
CA ASP A 61 -10.98 3.94 13.79
C ASP A 61 -12.29 4.39 13.15
N TYR A 62 -12.35 5.63 12.65
CA TYR A 62 -13.47 6.15 11.88
C TYR A 62 -13.74 5.32 10.63
N LEU A 63 -12.70 5.06 9.82
CA LEU A 63 -12.85 4.27 8.60
C LEU A 63 -13.17 2.80 8.90
N LEU A 64 -12.56 2.24 9.93
CA LEU A 64 -12.81 0.86 10.34
C LEU A 64 -14.26 0.66 10.79
N ASP A 65 -14.78 1.59 11.60
CA ASP A 65 -16.17 1.60 12.03
C ASP A 65 -17.14 1.70 10.85
N TYR A 66 -16.84 2.55 9.86
CA TYR A 66 -17.61 2.64 8.63
C TYR A 66 -17.61 1.30 7.87
N PHE A 67 -16.45 0.73 7.60
CA PHE A 67 -16.33 -0.52 6.85
C PHE A 67 -17.02 -1.71 7.52
N GLN A 68 -17.07 -1.72 8.84
CA GLN A 68 -17.71 -2.79 9.59
C GLN A 68 -19.24 -2.68 9.65
N LYS A 69 -19.77 -1.47 9.55
CA LYS A 69 -21.22 -1.21 9.59
C LYS A 69 -21.89 -1.38 8.24
N ASP A 70 -21.17 -1.25 7.15
CA ASP A 70 -21.74 -1.36 5.81
C ASP A 70 -21.72 -2.82 5.34
N GLU A 71 -22.88 -3.49 5.38
CA GLU A 71 -23.04 -4.89 4.99
C GLU A 71 -22.75 -5.18 3.52
N ARG A 72 -22.71 -4.14 2.67
CA ARG A 72 -22.32 -4.26 1.26
C ARG A 72 -20.83 -4.51 1.09
N ILE A 73 -20.03 -4.19 2.12
CA ILE A 73 -18.57 -4.21 2.09
C ILE A 73 -18.03 -5.42 2.85
N ARG A 74 -17.17 -6.19 2.21
CA ARG A 74 -16.38 -7.23 2.86
C ARG A 74 -14.96 -6.72 3.05
N LEU A 75 -14.60 -6.39 4.29
CA LEU A 75 -13.26 -5.97 4.68
C LEU A 75 -12.37 -7.19 4.96
N PHE A 76 -11.08 -7.11 4.55
CA PHE A 76 -10.09 -8.16 4.75
C PHE A 76 -8.99 -7.74 5.74
N GLY A 77 -8.39 -8.72 6.41
CA GLY A 77 -7.21 -8.51 7.25
C GLY A 77 -7.48 -7.89 8.62
N VAL A 78 -8.74 -7.92 9.10
CA VAL A 78 -9.07 -7.50 10.47
C VAL A 78 -9.87 -8.60 11.15
N PRO A 79 -9.31 -9.30 12.16
CA PRO A 79 -10.12 -10.06 13.08
C PRO A 79 -11.01 -9.08 13.86
N ARG A 80 -12.30 -9.41 14.02
CA ARG A 80 -13.20 -8.60 14.84
C ARG A 80 -12.62 -8.45 16.25
N GLY A 81 -12.40 -7.22 16.70
CA GLY A 81 -12.00 -6.89 18.05
C GLY A 81 -10.52 -6.54 18.29
N THR A 82 -9.68 -6.49 17.26
CA THR A 82 -8.25 -6.11 17.40
C THR A 82 -7.94 -4.84 16.61
N TYR A 83 -8.37 -3.70 17.15
CA TYR A 83 -8.14 -2.40 16.50
C TYR A 83 -6.73 -1.86 16.67
N GLU A 84 -6.10 -2.17 17.82
CA GLU A 84 -4.84 -1.57 18.25
C GLU A 84 -3.63 -1.92 17.34
N GLU A 85 -3.68 -3.07 16.66
CA GLU A 85 -2.63 -3.51 15.76
C GLU A 85 -2.87 -3.16 14.27
N LYS A 86 -4.01 -2.55 13.95
CA LYS A 86 -4.37 -2.21 12.57
C LYS A 86 -3.73 -0.91 12.13
N ILE A 87 -2.88 -0.98 11.12
CA ILE A 87 -2.43 0.22 10.40
C ILE A 87 -3.58 0.79 9.54
N PRO A 88 -3.59 2.09 9.21
CA PRO A 88 -4.65 2.73 8.43
C PRO A 88 -4.57 2.36 6.93
N LEU A 89 -4.63 1.06 6.64
CA LEU A 89 -4.67 0.47 5.31
C LEU A 89 -5.82 -0.53 5.25
N PHE A 90 -6.74 -0.36 4.30
CA PHE A 90 -7.96 -1.15 4.21
C PHE A 90 -8.08 -1.79 2.84
N SER A 91 -8.12 -3.12 2.79
CA SER A 91 -8.38 -3.91 1.59
C SER A 91 -9.77 -4.48 1.68
N PHE A 92 -10.60 -4.24 0.66
CA PHE A 92 -12.01 -4.62 0.69
C PHE A 92 -12.56 -4.89 -0.71
N VAL A 93 -13.70 -5.55 -0.74
CA VAL A 93 -14.57 -5.67 -1.92
C VAL A 93 -15.97 -5.18 -1.57
N VAL A 94 -16.71 -4.75 -2.58
CA VAL A 94 -18.14 -4.45 -2.47
C VAL A 94 -18.91 -5.58 -3.15
N ASN A 95 -19.89 -6.15 -2.47
CA ASN A 95 -20.67 -7.27 -2.96
C ASN A 95 -21.41 -6.88 -4.25
N GLY A 96 -21.20 -7.66 -5.32
CA GLY A 96 -21.85 -7.42 -6.61
C GLY A 96 -21.24 -6.29 -7.46
N VAL A 97 -20.18 -5.63 -6.99
CA VAL A 97 -19.51 -4.53 -7.70
C VAL A 97 -18.07 -4.92 -8.06
N HIS A 98 -17.69 -4.72 -9.33
CA HIS A 98 -16.32 -4.99 -9.75
C HIS A 98 -15.37 -3.92 -9.20
N HIS A 99 -14.23 -4.34 -8.68
CA HIS A 99 -13.27 -3.43 -8.02
C HIS A 99 -12.70 -2.37 -8.96
N GLU A 100 -12.52 -2.67 -10.26
CA GLU A 100 -12.02 -1.70 -11.23
C GLU A 100 -13.05 -0.61 -11.55
N ASP A 101 -14.32 -0.96 -11.69
CA ASP A 101 -15.40 -0.01 -11.96
C ASP A 101 -15.53 0.97 -10.78
N LEU A 102 -15.47 0.45 -9.56
CA LEU A 102 -15.53 1.26 -8.36
C LEU A 102 -14.31 2.20 -8.25
N ALA A 103 -13.11 1.69 -8.56
CA ALA A 103 -11.89 2.50 -8.58
C ALA A 103 -11.97 3.63 -9.62
N LEU A 104 -12.50 3.34 -10.82
CA LEU A 104 -12.65 4.33 -11.88
C LEU A 104 -13.60 5.47 -11.49
N ILE A 105 -14.72 5.14 -10.82
CA ILE A 105 -15.65 6.17 -10.35
C ILE A 105 -15.03 7.01 -9.23
N LEU A 106 -14.33 6.38 -8.28
CA LEU A 106 -13.62 7.08 -7.21
C LEU A 106 -12.55 8.02 -7.75
N ASP A 107 -11.78 7.58 -8.77
CA ASP A 107 -10.80 8.42 -9.47
C ASP A 107 -11.42 9.69 -10.06
N LYS A 108 -12.59 9.57 -10.70
CA LYS A 108 -13.36 10.72 -11.21
C LYS A 108 -13.86 11.67 -10.12
N MET A 109 -13.91 11.20 -8.88
CA MET A 109 -14.25 12.02 -7.71
C MET A 109 -13.00 12.55 -6.98
N GLY A 110 -11.80 12.34 -7.55
CA GLY A 110 -10.54 12.79 -6.95
C GLY A 110 -10.02 11.91 -5.83
N ILE A 111 -10.49 10.66 -5.72
CA ILE A 111 -10.06 9.69 -4.71
C ILE A 111 -9.13 8.67 -5.35
N ALA A 112 -7.86 8.71 -4.97
CA ALA A 112 -6.87 7.73 -5.40
C ALA A 112 -6.91 6.46 -4.53
N VAL A 113 -7.25 5.34 -5.15
CA VAL A 113 -7.24 4.01 -4.53
C VAL A 113 -6.43 3.04 -5.38
N ARG A 114 -5.97 1.95 -4.80
CA ARG A 114 -5.38 0.86 -5.57
C ARG A 114 -6.43 -0.22 -5.83
N SER A 115 -6.53 -0.67 -7.07
CA SER A 115 -7.41 -1.75 -7.51
C SER A 115 -6.59 -2.93 -8.03
N GLY A 116 -7.14 -4.14 -7.93
CA GLY A 116 -6.60 -5.36 -8.53
C GLY A 116 -6.04 -6.36 -7.52
N GLN A 117 -5.13 -7.22 -7.99
CA GLN A 117 -4.59 -8.36 -7.24
C GLN A 117 -3.46 -7.98 -6.27
N MET A 118 -2.99 -6.75 -6.28
CA MET A 118 -1.91 -6.22 -5.42
C MET A 118 -0.58 -6.98 -5.55
N CYS A 119 -0.32 -7.65 -6.69
CA CYS A 119 0.80 -8.58 -6.90
C CYS A 119 0.78 -9.77 -5.91
N ALA A 120 -0.40 -10.23 -5.52
CA ALA A 120 -0.62 -11.25 -4.50
C ALA A 120 -1.76 -12.20 -4.90
N GLU A 121 -1.72 -12.75 -6.12
CA GLU A 121 -2.73 -13.68 -6.64
C GLU A 121 -3.07 -14.83 -5.67
N PRO A 122 -2.09 -15.50 -5.02
CA PRO A 122 -2.42 -16.57 -4.08
C PRO A 122 -3.27 -16.10 -2.88
N VAL A 123 -3.18 -14.83 -2.52
CA VAL A 123 -4.02 -14.24 -1.46
C VAL A 123 -5.44 -14.00 -1.98
N MET A 124 -5.58 -13.56 -3.24
CA MET A 124 -6.91 -13.41 -3.88
C MET A 124 -7.62 -14.75 -3.97
N ASP A 125 -6.93 -15.80 -4.41
CA ASP A 125 -7.46 -17.17 -4.48
C ASP A 125 -7.92 -17.67 -3.11
N ARG A 126 -7.11 -17.46 -2.07
CA ARG A 126 -7.45 -17.84 -0.69
C ARG A 126 -8.73 -17.15 -0.20
N PHE A 127 -8.97 -15.91 -0.59
CA PHE A 127 -10.17 -15.16 -0.21
C PHE A 127 -11.35 -15.34 -1.17
N GLY A 128 -11.13 -16.01 -2.31
CA GLY A 128 -12.15 -16.26 -3.32
C GLY A 128 -12.60 -15.00 -4.04
N VAL A 129 -11.66 -14.12 -4.37
CA VAL A 129 -11.91 -12.86 -5.08
C VAL A 129 -10.95 -12.70 -6.26
N THR A 130 -11.37 -11.98 -7.30
CA THR A 130 -10.53 -11.72 -8.48
C THR A 130 -9.59 -10.54 -8.30
N GLY A 131 -9.88 -9.69 -7.33
CA GLY A 131 -9.13 -8.49 -6.95
C GLY A 131 -9.85 -7.73 -5.85
N MET A 132 -9.21 -6.71 -5.32
CA MET A 132 -9.74 -5.88 -4.23
C MET A 132 -9.50 -4.41 -4.52
N LEU A 133 -10.20 -3.53 -3.81
CA LEU A 133 -9.76 -2.16 -3.60
C LEU A 133 -8.91 -2.08 -2.34
N ARG A 134 -7.92 -1.18 -2.37
CA ARG A 134 -7.15 -0.81 -1.20
C ARG A 134 -7.09 0.69 -1.05
N VAL A 135 -7.52 1.17 0.09
CA VAL A 135 -7.32 2.53 0.55
C VAL A 135 -6.23 2.55 1.61
N SER A 136 -5.34 3.52 1.53
CA SER A 136 -4.25 3.71 2.48
C SER A 136 -4.26 5.16 2.93
N VAL A 137 -4.20 5.38 4.23
CA VAL A 137 -4.10 6.70 4.84
C VAL A 137 -2.65 6.92 5.27
N ALA A 138 -2.10 8.06 4.91
CA ALA A 138 -0.77 8.49 5.30
C ALA A 138 -0.86 9.54 6.43
N PRO A 139 0.23 9.79 7.18
CA PRO A 139 0.23 10.74 8.29
C PRO A 139 -0.19 12.17 7.94
N TYR A 140 -0.20 12.53 6.67
CA TYR A 140 -0.62 13.84 6.18
C TYR A 140 -2.08 13.91 5.71
N ASN A 141 -2.83 12.80 5.76
CA ASN A 141 -4.26 12.82 5.45
C ASN A 141 -5.06 13.37 6.62
N THR A 142 -6.19 13.99 6.30
CA THR A 142 -7.06 14.64 7.29
C THR A 142 -8.34 13.86 7.54
N MET A 143 -9.02 14.17 8.64
CA MET A 143 -10.33 13.59 8.94
C MET A 143 -11.37 14.00 7.89
N GLU A 144 -11.31 15.23 7.39
CA GLU A 144 -12.20 15.73 6.34
C GLU A 144 -12.01 14.94 5.02
N GLU A 145 -10.78 14.53 4.71
CA GLU A 145 -10.50 13.66 3.55
C GLU A 145 -11.07 12.26 3.76
N ALA A 146 -11.00 11.72 4.96
CA ALA A 146 -11.60 10.42 5.31
C ALA A 146 -13.12 10.46 5.21
N GLU A 147 -13.76 11.53 5.70
CA GLU A 147 -15.21 11.76 5.56
C GLU A 147 -15.62 11.93 4.09
N TYR A 148 -14.82 12.67 3.33
CA TYR A 148 -15.05 12.85 1.89
C TYR A 148 -14.92 11.51 1.15
N PHE A 149 -13.93 10.69 1.48
CA PHE A 149 -13.77 9.34 0.93
C PHE A 149 -15.03 8.50 1.19
N VAL A 150 -15.51 8.43 2.42
CA VAL A 150 -16.73 7.67 2.79
C VAL A 150 -17.94 8.15 1.99
N LYS A 151 -18.11 9.45 1.86
CA LYS A 151 -19.20 10.04 1.05
C LYS A 151 -19.09 9.63 -0.44
N CYS A 152 -17.89 9.72 -1.01
CA CYS A 152 -17.64 9.34 -2.40
C CYS A 152 -17.83 7.84 -2.62
N LEU A 153 -17.36 6.99 -1.69
CA LEU A 153 -17.50 5.55 -1.75
C LEU A 153 -18.98 5.14 -1.75
N ASN A 154 -19.78 5.70 -0.83
CA ASN A 154 -21.22 5.46 -0.80
C ASN A 154 -21.90 5.86 -2.12
N LYS A 155 -21.55 7.02 -2.66
CA LYS A 155 -22.10 7.49 -3.94
C LYS A 155 -21.72 6.56 -5.09
N ALA A 156 -20.44 6.13 -5.14
CA ALA A 156 -19.95 5.23 -6.18
C ALA A 156 -20.62 3.84 -6.10
N ILE A 157 -20.78 3.30 -4.91
CA ILE A 157 -21.50 2.03 -4.71
C ILE A 157 -22.94 2.15 -5.21
N ASN A 158 -23.66 3.21 -4.84
CA ASN A 158 -25.06 3.41 -5.25
C ASN A 158 -25.21 3.68 -6.76
N MET A 159 -24.15 4.06 -7.47
CA MET A 159 -24.17 4.21 -8.94
C MET A 159 -23.97 2.87 -9.66
N LEU A 160 -23.40 1.86 -8.99
CA LEU A 160 -23.02 0.57 -9.57
C LEU A 160 -23.97 -0.57 -9.16
N MET A 161 -24.79 -0.36 -8.15
CA MET A 161 -25.85 -1.29 -7.71
C MET A 161 -27.20 -0.93 -8.31
#